data_e5711461e977a630b584d5f96d1ebdfa
#
_entry.id   e5711461e977a630b584d5f96d1ebdfa
#
_cell.length_a   1.000
_cell.length_b   1.000
_cell.length_c   1.000
_cell.angle_alpha   90.00
_cell.angle_beta   90.00
_cell.angle_gamma   90.00
#
_symmetry.space_group_name_H-M   'P 1'
#
loop_
_entity.id
_entity.type
_entity.pdbx_description
1 polymer ?
#
loop_
_entity_poly.entity_id
_entity_poly.type
_entity_poly.pdbx_seq_one_letter_code
_entity_poly.pdbx_strand_id
1 'polypeptide(L)' 'HDTELITRAEYAIDRTLVVDDHQVVFDGGPHEAVAFYTDLIRAKYEAAKA' A
#
# COMPACT_ATOMS: atom_id res chain seq x y z
N HIS A 1 9.00 5.97 -4.43
CA HIS A 1 10.10 5.15 -4.76
C HIS A 1 10.01 3.72 -4.31
N ASP A 2 9.99 3.48 -2.97
CA ASP A 2 10.02 2.11 -2.47
C ASP A 2 8.66 1.60 -2.04
N THR A 3 7.64 2.43 -2.18
CA THR A 3 6.30 2.03 -1.80
C THR A 3 5.54 1.59 -3.03
N GLU A 4 4.99 0.41 -2.99
CA GLU A 4 4.27 -0.16 -4.13
C GLU A 4 2.94 -0.70 -3.67
N LEU A 5 1.98 -0.64 -4.55
CA LEU A 5 0.67 -1.19 -4.32
C LEU A 5 0.46 -2.32 -5.32
N ILE A 6 0.38 -3.53 -4.81
CA ILE A 6 0.29 -4.72 -5.64
C ILE A 6 -1.06 -5.38 -5.44
N THR A 7 -1.81 -5.50 -6.52
CA THR A 7 -3.11 -6.13 -6.49
C THR A 7 -2.99 -7.54 -7.08
N ARG A 8 -3.47 -8.52 -6.35
CA ARG A 8 -3.45 -9.91 -6.79
C ARG A 8 -4.88 -10.45 -6.79
N ALA A 9 -5.21 -11.17 -7.84
CA ALA A 9 -6.49 -11.85 -7.94
C ALA A 9 -6.20 -13.34 -7.87
N GLU A 10 -6.77 -13.99 -6.86
CA GLU A 10 -6.50 -15.39 -6.62
C GLU A 10 -7.79 -16.04 -6.16
N TYR A 11 -8.26 -17.02 -6.91
CA TYR A 11 -9.48 -17.74 -6.56
C TYR A 11 -10.67 -16.80 -6.37
N ALA A 12 -10.80 -15.84 -7.25
CA ALA A 12 -11.91 -14.87 -7.21
C ALA A 12 -11.90 -13.98 -5.99
N ILE A 13 -10.78 -13.94 -5.27
CA ILE A 13 -10.61 -13.05 -4.13
C ILE A 13 -9.49 -12.07 -4.47
N ASP A 14 -9.84 -10.81 -4.51
CA ASP A 14 -8.85 -9.77 -4.80
C ASP A 14 -8.18 -9.34 -3.51
N ARG A 15 -6.87 -9.43 -3.49
CA ARG A 15 -6.08 -8.97 -2.37
C ARG A 15 -5.10 -7.94 -2.87
N THR A 16 -4.92 -6.91 -2.08
CA THR A 16 -3.99 -5.85 -2.42
C THR A 16 -2.96 -5.74 -1.32
N LEU A 17 -1.71 -5.73 -1.73
CA LEU A 17 -0.58 -5.62 -0.81
C LEU A 17 0.03 -4.26 -0.95
N VAL A 18 0.41 -3.66 0.17
CA VAL A 18 1.19 -2.45 0.15
C VAL A 18 2.60 -2.83 0.57
N VAL A 19 3.55 -2.59 -0.32
CA VAL A 19 4.95 -2.93 -0.09
C VAL A 19 5.74 -1.64 0.09
N ASP A 20 6.46 -1.56 1.17
CA ASP A 20 7.29 -0.40 1.46
C ASP A 20 8.63 -0.88 1.97
N ASP A 21 9.69 -0.37 1.36
CA ASP A 21 11.06 -0.71 1.75
C ASP A 21 11.26 -2.23 1.70
N HIS A 22 10.78 -2.85 0.63
CA HIS A 22 10.91 -4.28 0.37
C HIS A 22 10.17 -5.14 1.40
N GLN A 23 9.22 -4.55 2.12
CA GLN A 23 8.44 -5.28 3.11
C GLN A 23 6.96 -5.05 2.87
N VAL A 24 6.17 -6.11 3.07
CA VAL A 24 4.72 -5.99 2.99
C VAL A 24 4.26 -5.37 4.31
N VAL A 25 3.69 -4.18 4.21
CA VAL A 25 3.22 -3.47 5.41
C VAL A 25 1.71 -3.53 5.56
N PHE A 26 1.01 -3.98 4.52
CA PHE A 26 -0.44 -4.13 4.57
C PHE A 26 -0.86 -5.20 3.58
N ASP A 27 -1.84 -6.00 3.95
CA ASP A 27 -2.38 -7.05 3.10
C ASP A 27 -3.86 -7.17 3.42
N GLY A 28 -4.70 -6.81 2.47
CA GLY A 28 -6.12 -6.86 2.72
C GLY A 28 -6.91 -6.52 1.48
N GLY A 29 -8.12 -6.02 1.67
CA GLY A 29 -8.99 -5.68 0.57
C GLY A 29 -8.46 -4.48 -0.21
N PRO A 30 -8.86 -4.35 -1.49
CA PRO A 30 -8.35 -3.26 -2.31
C PRO A 30 -8.69 -1.88 -1.78
N HIS A 31 -9.89 -1.70 -1.25
CA HIS A 31 -10.28 -0.39 -0.74
C HIS A 31 -9.46 0.02 0.47
N GLU A 32 -9.28 -0.92 1.38
CA GLU A 32 -8.50 -0.67 2.58
C GLU A 32 -7.03 -0.44 2.22
N ALA A 33 -6.53 -1.19 1.25
CA ALA A 33 -5.15 -1.05 0.83
C ALA A 33 -4.89 0.32 0.21
N VAL A 34 -5.82 0.79 -0.61
CA VAL A 34 -5.68 2.11 -1.22
C VAL A 34 -5.67 3.19 -0.15
N ALA A 35 -6.55 3.07 0.84
CA ALA A 35 -6.59 4.04 1.93
C ALA A 35 -5.28 4.04 2.71
N PHE A 36 -4.78 2.84 3.02
CA PHE A 36 -3.52 2.70 3.73
C PHE A 36 -2.37 3.30 2.92
N TYR A 37 -2.33 2.97 1.64
CA TYR A 37 -1.28 3.44 0.75
C TYR A 37 -1.30 4.97 0.66
N THR A 38 -2.49 5.54 0.50
CA THR A 38 -2.63 6.99 0.39
C THR A 38 -2.15 7.69 1.66
N ASP A 39 -2.52 7.14 2.81
CA ASP A 39 -2.09 7.72 4.09
C ASP A 39 -0.59 7.61 4.25
N LEU A 40 -0.02 6.47 3.85
CA LEU A 40 1.42 6.26 3.96
C LEU A 40 2.20 7.23 3.08
N ILE A 41 1.75 7.39 1.84
CA ILE A 41 2.40 8.31 0.91
C ILE A 41 2.30 9.74 1.41
N ARG A 42 1.14 10.11 1.94
CA ARG A 42 0.94 11.44 2.47
C ARG A 42 1.87 11.70 3.66
N ALA A 43 2.00 10.71 4.55
CA ALA A 43 2.89 10.86 5.69
C ALA A 43 4.32 11.04 5.26
N LYS A 44 4.75 10.28 4.25
CA LYS A 44 6.10 10.41 3.71
C LYS A 44 6.31 11.76 3.06
N TYR A 45 5.32 12.23 2.33
CA TYR A 45 5.40 13.54 1.69
C TYR A 45 5.52 14.65 2.72
N GLU A 46 4.72 14.59 3.77
CA GLU A 46 4.76 15.59 4.82
C GLU A 46 6.11 15.57 5.54
N ALA A 47 6.62 14.39 5.81
CA ALA A 47 7.93 14.26 6.46
C ALA A 47 9.04 14.81 5.58
N ALA A 48 8.97 14.55 4.28
CA ALA A 48 9.99 15.06 3.36
C ALA A 48 9.90 16.56 3.21
N LYS A 49 8.70 17.11 3.37
CA LYS A 49 8.49 18.54 3.23
C LYS A 49 8.95 19.30 4.45
N ALA A 50 8.89 18.64 5.59
CA ALA A 50 9.32 19.27 6.84
C ALA A 50 10.84 19.32 6.90
#